data_140b90c0f18c3f1a8c45b692c0f32f69
#
_entry.id   140b90c0f18c3f1a8c45b692c0f32f69
#
_cell.length_a   1.000
_cell.length_b   1.000
_cell.length_c   1.000
_cell.angle_alpha   90.00
_cell.angle_beta   90.00
_cell.angle_gamma   90.00
#
_symmetry.space_group_name_H-M   'P 1'
#
loop_
_entity.id
_entity.type
_entity.pdbx_description
1 polymer ?
#
loop_
_entity_poly.entity_id
_entity_poly.type
_entity_poly.pdbx_seq_one_letter_code
_entity_poly.pdbx_strand_id
1 'polypeptide(L)'
;MTGIRLLPITVCFVLGHAIGLLVWMILPGYRRLSKQNLRIAFGPGLTGGKASLITLRHFLNLGANIVCSVKIPALSEKQLRSRLTFDQEQNWEDWIVGKKTGERGTVAALSHFGNWEINAQIAEFVKPRRAGCVYQALRNTHMDDLVNRDRRSRGVSTFDRKREMQGAASLLKEGGVVGVLIDQHAGNAGIWMPLFGKLASTSPLAASLAQRTGSLLAMVSVRTVGLARWVIHTSDPVPTEGREISEITMDLNHLLEREIRRSPADWFWVHNRWKVPHPNFLISDSKRGIHLPEQTAPSALHPFRLLVRSPNWLGDACMAAPAIRAIKAGRPDMHLTLLAPAKLAPLWREMPEVDEVLEIPPNSSPRKVARIIKSSGKYDAAILLPNSVRSALEVWLARIPRRVGRDIHRGRRFLNQTMPSVRQLHPTLHQSDELLAMVRRLGAPELPPRAPRTNPGGPLRIALCPGAEYGPAKRWPLENYRAAMEKISKDLDLTWVIVGTAKEASLGERLAQGFPGKVENLCGKTTLPELITELKVSTLLLTNDTGTMHLADLLGVPVVAIFGSTEPALTGPRGETNPPHKILRRKVECSPCYLRECPIDFRCMNELTVEMVAAAVQEALREVDALKG
;
A
#
# COMPACT_ATOMS: atom_id res chain seq x y z
N MET A 1 32.64 -29.59 0.04
CA MET A 1 33.47 -28.39 0.11
C MET A 1 34.97 -28.65 0.01
N THR A 2 35.50 -29.70 0.63
CA THR A 2 36.94 -30.02 0.59
C THR A 2 37.47 -30.17 -0.84
N GLY A 3 36.75 -30.83 -1.73
CA GLY A 3 37.18 -31.01 -3.13
C GLY A 3 37.32 -29.69 -3.92
N ILE A 4 36.42 -28.70 -3.70
CA ILE A 4 36.49 -27.40 -4.36
C ILE A 4 37.75 -26.62 -3.94
N ARG A 5 38.17 -26.75 -2.67
CA ARG A 5 39.37 -26.08 -2.16
C ARG A 5 40.67 -26.58 -2.75
N LEU A 6 40.70 -27.79 -3.34
CA LEU A 6 41.85 -28.36 -4.02
C LEU A 6 42.00 -27.86 -5.48
N LEU A 7 40.90 -27.42 -6.11
CA LEU A 7 40.90 -26.97 -7.50
C LEU A 7 41.57 -25.56 -7.66
N PRO A 8 42.17 -25.28 -8.83
CA PRO A 8 42.55 -23.93 -9.18
C PRO A 8 41.34 -22.97 -9.19
N ILE A 9 41.51 -21.73 -8.75
CA ILE A 9 40.38 -20.77 -8.63
C ILE A 9 39.72 -20.47 -9.99
N THR A 10 40.47 -20.52 -11.08
CA THR A 10 39.96 -20.38 -12.45
C THR A 10 39.02 -21.52 -12.82
N VAL A 11 39.35 -22.76 -12.41
CA VAL A 11 38.48 -23.92 -12.60
C VAL A 11 37.22 -23.80 -11.77
N CYS A 12 37.35 -23.34 -10.50
CA CYS A 12 36.20 -23.04 -9.65
C CYS A 12 35.25 -22.01 -10.30
N PHE A 13 35.81 -20.98 -10.91
CA PHE A 13 35.03 -19.95 -11.60
C PHE A 13 34.24 -20.51 -12.80
N VAL A 14 34.88 -21.30 -13.65
CA VAL A 14 34.22 -21.95 -14.80
C VAL A 14 33.15 -22.94 -14.35
N LEU A 15 33.46 -23.75 -13.34
CA LEU A 15 32.48 -24.70 -12.76
C LEU A 15 31.26 -23.92 -12.19
N GLY A 16 31.52 -22.81 -11.51
CA GLY A 16 30.46 -21.95 -10.99
C GLY A 16 29.60 -21.34 -12.10
N HIS A 17 30.18 -20.94 -13.23
CA HIS A 17 29.41 -20.52 -14.41
C HIS A 17 28.49 -21.64 -14.92
N ALA A 18 28.98 -22.86 -15.01
CA ALA A 18 28.17 -24.02 -15.44
C ALA A 18 26.98 -24.25 -14.46
N ILE A 19 27.24 -24.19 -13.16
CA ILE A 19 26.20 -24.31 -12.12
C ILE A 19 25.20 -23.13 -12.25
N GLY A 20 25.68 -21.91 -12.43
CA GLY A 20 24.83 -20.73 -12.61
C GLY A 20 23.92 -20.86 -13.83
N LEU A 21 24.44 -21.38 -14.95
CA LEU A 21 23.65 -21.68 -16.15
C LEU A 21 22.57 -22.72 -15.87
N LEU A 22 22.90 -23.79 -15.19
CA LEU A 22 21.95 -24.84 -14.82
C LEU A 22 20.83 -24.30 -13.94
N VAL A 23 21.17 -23.52 -12.91
CA VAL A 23 20.19 -22.85 -12.03
C VAL A 23 19.29 -21.90 -12.83
N TRP A 24 19.86 -21.14 -13.77
CA TRP A 24 19.09 -20.26 -14.66
C TRP A 24 18.09 -21.06 -15.51
N MET A 25 18.45 -22.25 -16.01
CA MET A 25 17.55 -23.11 -16.79
C MET A 25 16.42 -23.68 -15.95
N ILE A 26 16.71 -24.23 -14.77
CA ILE A 26 15.76 -25.04 -14.00
C ILE A 26 14.91 -24.21 -13.01
N LEU A 27 15.29 -22.96 -12.68
CA LEU A 27 14.56 -22.12 -11.71
C LEU A 27 13.89 -20.89 -12.35
N PRO A 28 12.79 -21.07 -13.12
CA PRO A 28 12.13 -19.99 -13.84
C PRO A 28 11.54 -18.90 -12.92
N GLY A 29 11.28 -19.22 -11.64
CA GLY A 29 10.80 -18.27 -10.64
C GLY A 29 11.81 -17.16 -10.38
N TYR A 30 13.04 -17.50 -10.11
CA TYR A 30 14.14 -16.55 -9.88
C TYR A 30 14.48 -15.74 -11.14
N ARG A 31 14.44 -16.35 -12.33
CA ARG A 31 14.57 -15.60 -13.61
C ARG A 31 13.52 -14.51 -13.77
N ARG A 32 12.25 -14.84 -13.45
CA ARG A 32 11.15 -13.86 -13.52
C ARG A 32 11.35 -12.74 -12.52
N LEU A 33 11.74 -13.07 -11.29
CA LEU A 33 12.02 -12.10 -10.25
C LEU A 33 13.15 -11.16 -10.65
N SER A 34 14.29 -11.70 -11.11
CA SER A 34 15.43 -10.89 -11.58
C SER A 34 15.03 -9.94 -12.71
N LYS A 35 14.28 -10.42 -13.71
CA LYS A 35 13.77 -9.57 -14.79
C LYS A 35 12.80 -8.47 -14.30
N GLN A 36 11.98 -8.78 -13.30
CA GLN A 36 11.08 -7.80 -12.69
C GLN A 36 11.87 -6.71 -11.97
N ASN A 37 12.85 -7.10 -11.16
CA ASN A 37 13.72 -6.17 -10.45
C ASN A 37 14.52 -5.28 -11.42
N LEU A 38 15.07 -5.86 -12.49
CA LEU A 38 15.76 -5.11 -13.55
C LEU A 38 14.83 -4.07 -14.22
N ARG A 39 13.58 -4.41 -14.48
CA ARG A 39 12.60 -3.47 -15.05
C ARG A 39 12.25 -2.33 -14.09
N ILE A 40 12.23 -2.59 -12.79
CA ILE A 40 12.07 -1.53 -11.78
C ILE A 40 13.28 -0.59 -11.84
N ALA A 41 14.49 -1.15 -11.81
CA ALA A 41 15.72 -0.36 -11.75
C ALA A 41 16.03 0.45 -13.02
N PHE A 42 15.77 -0.10 -14.19
CA PHE A 42 16.17 0.50 -15.47
C PHE A 42 14.99 1.02 -16.32
N GLY A 43 13.76 0.84 -15.83
CA GLY A 43 12.56 1.39 -16.45
C GLY A 43 12.21 0.80 -17.83
N PRO A 44 11.32 1.49 -18.58
CA PRO A 44 10.79 1.01 -19.85
C PRO A 44 11.85 0.97 -20.98
N GLY A 45 12.95 1.71 -20.84
CA GLY A 45 14.06 1.68 -21.82
C GLY A 45 14.82 0.35 -21.85
N LEU A 46 14.65 -0.51 -20.83
CA LEU A 46 15.27 -1.82 -20.81
C LEU A 46 14.47 -2.81 -21.67
N THR A 47 14.94 -3.09 -22.88
CA THR A 47 14.29 -4.08 -23.77
C THR A 47 14.29 -5.48 -23.17
N GLY A 48 13.31 -6.30 -23.55
CA GLY A 48 13.19 -7.68 -23.06
C GLY A 48 14.43 -8.55 -23.35
N GLY A 49 15.12 -8.32 -24.49
CA GLY A 49 16.37 -8.97 -24.86
C GLY A 49 17.52 -8.58 -23.93
N LYS A 50 17.72 -7.28 -23.70
CA LYS A 50 18.74 -6.76 -22.77
C LYS A 50 18.51 -7.27 -21.34
N ALA A 51 17.26 -7.23 -20.86
CA ALA A 51 16.92 -7.76 -19.54
C ALA A 51 17.24 -9.26 -19.43
N SER A 52 16.99 -10.04 -20.49
CA SER A 52 17.30 -11.47 -20.53
C SER A 52 18.81 -11.73 -20.51
N LEU A 53 19.58 -10.94 -21.25
CA LEU A 53 21.03 -11.07 -21.28
C LEU A 53 21.66 -10.69 -19.94
N ILE A 54 21.24 -9.58 -19.32
CA ILE A 54 21.72 -9.19 -17.98
C ILE A 54 21.36 -10.27 -16.95
N THR A 55 20.12 -10.80 -17.02
CA THR A 55 19.71 -11.89 -16.13
C THR A 55 20.57 -13.14 -16.30
N LEU A 56 20.86 -13.56 -17.53
CA LEU A 56 21.74 -14.70 -17.79
C LEU A 56 23.15 -14.44 -17.22
N ARG A 57 23.76 -13.31 -17.54
CA ARG A 57 25.09 -12.93 -17.02
C ARG A 57 25.09 -12.88 -15.48
N HIS A 58 24.02 -12.36 -14.87
CA HIS A 58 23.86 -12.38 -13.41
C HIS A 58 23.93 -13.80 -12.83
N PHE A 59 23.21 -14.77 -13.40
CA PHE A 59 23.24 -16.14 -12.90
C PHE A 59 24.61 -16.81 -13.09
N LEU A 60 25.27 -16.55 -14.21
CA LEU A 60 26.63 -17.01 -14.45
C LEU A 60 27.60 -16.46 -13.40
N ASN A 61 27.63 -15.12 -13.23
CA ASN A 61 28.49 -14.46 -12.25
C ASN A 61 28.18 -14.91 -10.82
N LEU A 62 26.89 -15.01 -10.45
CA LEU A 62 26.47 -15.45 -9.12
C LEU A 62 26.98 -16.88 -8.82
N GLY A 63 26.81 -17.81 -9.76
CA GLY A 63 27.31 -19.16 -9.60
C GLY A 63 28.84 -19.21 -9.47
N ALA A 64 29.55 -18.46 -10.33
CA ALA A 64 31.02 -18.34 -10.27
C ALA A 64 31.50 -17.77 -8.92
N ASN A 65 30.91 -16.67 -8.49
CA ASN A 65 31.27 -16.01 -7.24
C ASN A 65 31.00 -16.88 -6.02
N ILE A 66 29.86 -17.58 -5.95
CA ILE A 66 29.55 -18.53 -4.86
C ILE A 66 30.55 -19.67 -4.79
N VAL A 67 30.91 -20.30 -5.92
CA VAL A 67 31.90 -21.38 -5.93
C VAL A 67 33.28 -20.86 -5.56
N CYS A 68 33.68 -19.69 -6.06
CA CYS A 68 34.93 -19.05 -5.70
C CYS A 68 34.99 -18.68 -4.20
N SER A 69 33.89 -18.26 -3.58
CA SER A 69 33.84 -17.94 -2.13
C SER A 69 34.26 -19.14 -1.27
N VAL A 70 34.00 -20.37 -1.70
CA VAL A 70 34.44 -21.58 -1.02
C VAL A 70 35.95 -21.82 -1.15
N LYS A 71 36.53 -21.40 -2.29
CA LYS A 71 37.98 -21.55 -2.58
C LYS A 71 38.83 -20.45 -1.94
N ILE A 72 38.36 -19.22 -1.92
CA ILE A 72 39.12 -18.03 -1.51
C ILE A 72 39.77 -18.19 -0.12
N PRO A 73 39.12 -18.75 0.93
CA PRO A 73 39.77 -18.98 2.22
C PRO A 73 41.02 -19.88 2.18
N ALA A 74 41.16 -20.69 1.12
CA ALA A 74 42.32 -21.56 0.91
C ALA A 74 43.45 -20.94 0.08
N LEU A 75 43.29 -19.70 -0.39
CA LEU A 75 44.35 -18.98 -1.12
C LEU A 75 45.33 -18.33 -0.15
N SER A 76 46.62 -18.22 -0.52
CA SER A 76 47.53 -17.33 0.19
C SER A 76 47.17 -15.87 -0.09
N GLU A 77 47.64 -14.96 0.76
CA GLU A 77 47.42 -13.52 0.59
C GLU A 77 47.93 -13.03 -0.78
N LYS A 78 49.13 -13.43 -1.18
CA LYS A 78 49.72 -13.14 -2.48
C LYS A 78 48.87 -13.62 -3.65
N GLN A 79 48.32 -14.82 -3.55
CA GLN A 79 47.41 -15.36 -4.56
C GLN A 79 46.09 -14.59 -4.62
N LEU A 80 45.51 -14.22 -3.49
CA LEU A 80 44.28 -13.42 -3.46
C LEU A 80 44.56 -12.01 -4.02
N ARG A 81 45.64 -11.34 -3.57
CA ARG A 81 46.01 -9.99 -4.04
C ARG A 81 46.22 -9.93 -5.55
N SER A 82 46.78 -10.99 -6.16
CA SER A 82 46.96 -11.06 -7.63
C SER A 82 45.66 -11.16 -8.44
N ARG A 83 44.53 -11.40 -7.77
CA ARG A 83 43.20 -11.48 -8.37
C ARG A 83 42.35 -10.22 -8.16
N LEU A 84 42.85 -9.28 -7.35
CA LEU A 84 42.17 -8.05 -7.00
C LEU A 84 42.86 -6.85 -7.63
N THR A 85 42.05 -5.92 -8.12
CA THR A 85 42.45 -4.56 -8.45
C THR A 85 41.60 -3.59 -7.65
N PHE A 86 42.12 -2.43 -7.34
CA PHE A 86 41.42 -1.39 -6.59
C PHE A 86 41.12 -0.24 -7.54
N ASP A 87 39.84 0.04 -7.74
CA ASP A 87 39.36 1.22 -8.44
C ASP A 87 39.31 2.36 -7.40
N GLN A 88 39.93 3.49 -7.70
CA GLN A 88 40.21 4.54 -6.71
C GLN A 88 41.03 4.02 -5.53
N GLU A 89 42.18 3.44 -5.81
CA GLU A 89 43.07 2.84 -4.78
C GLU A 89 43.37 3.82 -3.65
N GLN A 90 43.46 5.13 -3.95
CA GLN A 90 43.64 6.16 -2.91
C GLN A 90 42.51 6.18 -1.88
N ASN A 91 41.25 6.02 -2.28
CA ASN A 91 40.12 5.96 -1.35
C ASN A 91 40.18 4.69 -0.47
N TRP A 92 40.63 3.57 -1.04
CA TRP A 92 40.86 2.37 -0.27
C TRP A 92 41.93 2.59 0.82
N GLU A 93 43.07 3.15 0.43
CA GLU A 93 44.19 3.43 1.33
C GLU A 93 43.83 4.48 2.41
N ASP A 94 43.18 5.56 1.99
CA ASP A 94 42.83 6.67 2.88
C ASP A 94 41.76 6.27 3.90
N TRP A 95 40.72 5.58 3.47
CA TRP A 95 39.49 5.39 4.29
C TRP A 95 39.33 3.98 4.87
N ILE A 96 39.78 2.93 4.17
CA ILE A 96 39.63 1.55 4.62
C ILE A 96 40.91 1.08 5.30
N VAL A 97 42.07 1.26 4.71
CA VAL A 97 43.36 1.01 5.38
C VAL A 97 43.60 2.02 6.48
N GLY A 98 43.19 3.27 6.31
CA GLY A 98 43.12 4.26 7.37
C GLY A 98 44.24 5.29 7.34
N LYS A 99 44.92 5.53 6.22
CA LYS A 99 46.00 6.52 6.13
C LYS A 99 45.58 7.94 6.50
N LYS A 100 44.29 8.29 6.29
CA LYS A 100 43.72 9.61 6.62
C LYS A 100 42.61 9.57 7.67
N THR A 101 42.39 8.45 8.34
CA THR A 101 41.30 8.35 9.33
C THR A 101 41.71 8.81 10.73
N GLY A 102 43.00 8.92 11.02
CA GLY A 102 43.50 9.06 12.37
C GLY A 102 43.10 7.86 13.23
N GLU A 103 42.58 8.12 14.44
CA GLU A 103 42.06 7.09 15.33
C GLU A 103 40.59 6.68 15.04
N ARG A 104 39.94 7.30 14.03
CA ARG A 104 38.54 7.03 13.74
C ARG A 104 38.36 5.67 13.06
N GLY A 105 37.37 4.91 13.53
CA GLY A 105 36.92 3.71 12.89
C GLY A 105 36.25 3.99 11.54
N THR A 106 36.05 2.95 10.75
CA THR A 106 35.35 3.03 9.45
C THR A 106 34.23 2.01 9.37
N VAL A 107 33.01 2.47 9.07
CA VAL A 107 31.90 1.61 8.65
C VAL A 107 31.98 1.45 7.14
N ALA A 108 32.26 0.24 6.68
CA ALA A 108 32.19 -0.13 5.26
C ALA A 108 30.77 -0.59 4.94
N ALA A 109 29.99 0.26 4.25
CA ALA A 109 28.68 -0.10 3.73
C ALA A 109 28.84 -1.04 2.54
N LEU A 110 28.45 -2.30 2.69
CA LEU A 110 28.62 -3.36 1.72
C LEU A 110 27.28 -3.69 1.03
N SER A 111 27.38 -4.30 -0.14
CA SER A 111 26.21 -4.85 -0.84
C SER A 111 26.49 -6.27 -1.35
N HIS A 112 25.44 -7.04 -1.60
CA HIS A 112 25.54 -8.36 -2.25
C HIS A 112 25.88 -8.14 -3.75
N PHE A 113 27.12 -7.76 -4.02
CA PHE A 113 27.59 -7.36 -5.33
C PHE A 113 28.85 -8.16 -5.72
N GLY A 114 28.85 -8.78 -6.90
CA GLY A 114 29.94 -9.65 -7.34
C GLY A 114 30.27 -10.74 -6.30
N ASN A 115 31.53 -10.84 -5.93
CA ASN A 115 31.96 -11.73 -4.85
C ASN A 115 32.10 -10.99 -3.52
N TRP A 116 30.98 -10.65 -2.88
CA TRP A 116 30.95 -9.89 -1.63
C TRP A 116 31.68 -10.60 -0.46
N GLU A 117 31.87 -11.94 -0.51
CA GLU A 117 32.63 -12.65 0.53
C GLU A 117 34.11 -12.29 0.53
N ILE A 118 34.65 -11.73 -0.56
CA ILE A 118 35.99 -11.17 -0.59
C ILE A 118 36.20 -10.14 0.54
N ASN A 119 35.18 -9.32 0.83
CA ASN A 119 35.27 -8.32 1.91
C ASN A 119 35.59 -8.93 3.28
N ALA A 120 35.22 -10.18 3.52
CA ALA A 120 35.55 -10.91 4.73
C ALA A 120 36.91 -11.62 4.66
N GLN A 121 37.59 -11.62 3.53
CA GLN A 121 38.88 -12.29 3.33
C GLN A 121 40.06 -11.31 3.21
N ILE A 122 39.77 -10.01 3.16
CA ILE A 122 40.79 -8.96 2.97
C ILE A 122 41.21 -8.26 4.28
N ALA A 123 40.86 -8.84 5.42
CA ALA A 123 41.27 -8.30 6.74
C ALA A 123 42.79 -8.09 6.86
N GLU A 124 43.60 -8.93 6.22
CA GLU A 124 45.04 -8.77 6.15
C GLU A 124 45.48 -7.48 5.47
N PHE A 125 44.71 -7.02 4.47
CA PHE A 125 45.01 -5.81 3.68
C PHE A 125 44.69 -4.51 4.43
N VAL A 126 44.01 -4.59 5.57
CA VAL A 126 43.65 -3.42 6.37
C VAL A 126 44.53 -3.31 7.65
N LYS A 127 45.50 -4.20 7.84
CA LYS A 127 46.43 -4.12 8.96
C LYS A 127 47.18 -2.78 8.99
N PRO A 128 47.44 -2.21 10.20
CA PRO A 128 47.26 -2.81 11.53
C PRO A 128 45.82 -2.75 12.09
N ARG A 129 44.85 -2.21 11.36
CA ARG A 129 43.47 -2.08 11.82
C ARG A 129 42.82 -3.46 11.95
N ARG A 130 41.95 -3.61 12.95
CA ARG A 130 41.14 -4.81 13.14
C ARG A 130 39.89 -4.73 12.24
N ALA A 131 39.48 -5.86 11.64
CA ALA A 131 38.31 -5.95 10.82
C ALA A 131 37.19 -6.75 11.47
N GLY A 132 35.95 -6.34 11.22
CA GLY A 132 34.75 -7.05 11.65
C GLY A 132 33.64 -6.97 10.62
N CYS A 133 32.63 -7.82 10.73
CA CYS A 133 31.43 -7.73 9.92
C CYS A 133 30.16 -8.01 10.74
N VAL A 134 29.12 -7.24 10.46
CA VAL A 134 27.79 -7.49 11.00
C VAL A 134 27.05 -8.46 10.07
N TYR A 135 26.53 -9.54 10.62
CA TYR A 135 25.80 -10.55 9.86
C TYR A 135 24.48 -10.92 10.51
N GLN A 136 23.65 -11.61 9.76
CA GLN A 136 22.45 -12.25 10.27
C GLN A 136 22.66 -13.77 10.22
N ALA A 137 22.51 -14.44 11.36
CA ALA A 137 22.63 -15.88 11.46
C ALA A 137 21.74 -16.62 10.43
N LEU A 138 22.30 -17.59 9.76
CA LEU A 138 21.60 -18.43 8.80
C LEU A 138 20.68 -19.41 9.54
N ARG A 139 19.56 -19.79 8.89
CA ARG A 139 18.65 -20.81 9.46
C ARG A 139 19.31 -22.18 9.60
N ASN A 140 20.23 -22.52 8.70
CA ASN A 140 21.01 -23.73 8.78
C ASN A 140 22.28 -23.44 9.60
N THR A 141 22.32 -23.94 10.84
CA THR A 141 23.41 -23.72 11.79
C THR A 141 24.76 -24.25 11.31
N HIS A 142 24.79 -25.39 10.63
CA HIS A 142 26.03 -25.95 10.07
C HIS A 142 26.64 -25.05 9.00
N MET A 143 25.78 -24.46 8.15
CA MET A 143 26.25 -23.50 7.14
C MET A 143 26.69 -22.17 7.80
N ASP A 144 25.99 -21.74 8.83
CA ASP A 144 26.35 -20.54 9.60
C ASP A 144 27.72 -20.69 10.26
N ASP A 145 27.93 -21.78 10.95
CA ASP A 145 29.21 -22.12 11.61
C ASP A 145 30.37 -22.19 10.61
N LEU A 146 30.13 -22.79 9.44
CA LEU A 146 31.13 -22.93 8.40
C LEU A 146 31.56 -21.55 7.85
N VAL A 147 30.60 -20.73 7.46
CA VAL A 147 30.87 -19.38 6.92
C VAL A 147 31.57 -18.52 7.96
N ASN A 148 31.11 -18.53 9.20
CA ASN A 148 31.71 -17.74 10.26
C ASN A 148 33.11 -18.27 10.66
N ARG A 149 33.36 -19.57 10.59
CA ARG A 149 34.68 -20.14 10.76
C ARG A 149 35.65 -19.63 9.69
N ASP A 150 35.25 -19.64 8.43
CA ASP A 150 36.07 -19.16 7.33
C ASP A 150 36.40 -17.66 7.45
N ARG A 151 35.46 -16.84 7.92
CA ARG A 151 35.67 -15.42 8.19
C ARG A 151 36.63 -15.20 9.35
N ARG A 152 36.44 -15.89 10.46
CA ARG A 152 37.31 -15.79 11.65
C ARG A 152 38.72 -16.29 11.38
N SER A 153 38.92 -17.31 10.55
CA SER A 153 40.24 -17.83 10.15
C SER A 153 41.12 -16.77 9.47
N ARG A 154 40.49 -15.70 8.95
CA ARG A 154 41.15 -14.53 8.32
C ARG A 154 41.25 -13.32 9.25
N GLY A 155 40.98 -13.48 10.56
CA GLY A 155 41.06 -12.40 11.52
C GLY A 155 39.86 -11.46 11.53
N VAL A 156 38.76 -11.80 10.86
CA VAL A 156 37.55 -10.99 10.89
C VAL A 156 36.66 -11.34 12.07
N SER A 157 36.36 -10.38 12.93
CA SER A 157 35.36 -10.51 13.99
C SER A 157 33.96 -10.54 13.40
N THR A 158 33.13 -11.50 13.81
CA THR A 158 31.75 -11.63 13.29
C THR A 158 30.78 -11.21 14.40
N PHE A 159 29.84 -10.30 14.09
CA PHE A 159 28.86 -9.76 15.05
C PHE A 159 27.44 -10.07 14.60
N ASP A 160 26.68 -10.85 15.38
CA ASP A 160 25.26 -11.05 15.11
C ASP A 160 24.48 -9.75 15.31
N ARG A 161 23.74 -9.35 14.27
CA ARG A 161 22.99 -8.07 14.26
C ARG A 161 21.95 -7.92 15.37
N LYS A 162 21.53 -9.00 16.02
CA LYS A 162 20.54 -8.96 17.10
C LYS A 162 21.15 -8.94 18.49
N ARG A 163 22.36 -9.50 18.65
CA ARG A 163 22.95 -9.78 19.96
C ARG A 163 24.27 -9.07 20.21
N GLU A 164 25.05 -8.76 19.16
CA GLU A 164 26.47 -8.40 19.30
C GLU A 164 26.82 -7.01 18.77
N MET A 165 25.83 -6.13 18.63
CA MET A 165 26.04 -4.78 18.09
C MET A 165 26.97 -3.90 18.94
N GLN A 166 27.06 -4.15 20.26
CA GLN A 166 28.01 -3.46 21.14
C GLN A 166 29.45 -3.80 20.77
N GLY A 167 29.76 -5.07 20.46
CA GLY A 167 31.09 -5.48 20.01
C GLY A 167 31.52 -4.80 18.71
N ALA A 168 30.59 -4.67 17.74
CA ALA A 168 30.82 -3.92 16.51
C ALA A 168 31.13 -2.43 16.80
N ALA A 169 30.37 -1.81 17.72
CA ALA A 169 30.59 -0.41 18.10
C ALA A 169 31.90 -0.21 18.84
N SER A 170 32.30 -1.14 19.74
CA SER A 170 33.60 -1.09 20.44
C SER A 170 34.76 -1.19 19.45
N LEU A 171 34.68 -2.14 18.49
CA LEU A 171 35.70 -2.28 17.46
C LEU A 171 35.88 -0.99 16.64
N LEU A 172 34.79 -0.31 16.32
CA LEU A 172 34.83 0.98 15.59
C LEU A 172 35.46 2.09 16.44
N LYS A 173 35.15 2.18 17.73
CA LYS A 173 35.75 3.16 18.66
C LYS A 173 37.26 2.93 18.86
N GLU A 174 37.70 1.70 18.69
CA GLU A 174 39.13 1.31 18.73
C GLU A 174 39.81 1.54 17.37
N GLY A 175 39.20 2.28 16.44
CA GLY A 175 39.77 2.58 15.12
C GLY A 175 39.64 1.44 14.10
N GLY A 176 38.88 0.39 14.38
CA GLY A 176 38.70 -0.75 13.46
C GLY A 176 37.80 -0.46 12.27
N VAL A 177 37.65 -1.46 11.38
CA VAL A 177 36.78 -1.42 10.21
C VAL A 177 35.64 -2.43 10.36
N VAL A 178 34.38 -2.01 10.20
CA VAL A 178 33.22 -2.90 10.29
C VAL A 178 32.40 -2.88 9.02
N GLY A 179 32.29 -4.04 8.36
CA GLY A 179 31.43 -4.24 7.18
C GLY A 179 29.99 -4.46 7.56
N VAL A 180 29.07 -3.74 6.89
CA VAL A 180 27.61 -3.83 7.08
C VAL A 180 26.90 -3.94 5.74
N LEU A 181 26.20 -5.04 5.47
CA LEU A 181 25.39 -5.21 4.27
C LEU A 181 24.11 -4.36 4.35
N ILE A 182 23.87 -3.53 3.31
CA ILE A 182 22.79 -2.52 3.32
C ILE A 182 21.66 -2.78 2.33
N ASP A 183 21.81 -3.68 1.39
CA ASP A 183 21.02 -3.75 0.16
C ASP A 183 19.84 -4.73 0.18
N GLN A 184 19.61 -5.44 1.26
CA GLN A 184 18.45 -6.33 1.41
C GLN A 184 17.23 -5.61 1.99
N HIS A 185 16.04 -6.17 1.73
CA HIS A 185 14.79 -5.67 2.30
C HIS A 185 14.80 -5.78 3.82
N ALA A 186 14.70 -4.65 4.52
CA ALA A 186 14.84 -4.58 5.97
C ALA A 186 13.54 -4.86 6.76
N GLY A 187 12.43 -5.15 6.07
CA GLY A 187 11.13 -5.40 6.71
C GLY A 187 10.65 -4.18 7.52
N ASN A 188 10.03 -4.43 8.68
CA ASN A 188 9.50 -3.37 9.54
C ASN A 188 10.59 -2.58 10.31
N ALA A 189 11.84 -3.02 10.26
CA ALA A 189 12.96 -2.33 10.90
C ALA A 189 13.67 -1.32 9.98
N GLY A 190 13.28 -1.24 8.71
CA GLY A 190 13.84 -0.33 7.73
C GLY A 190 13.08 0.97 7.62
N ILE A 191 13.75 1.98 7.05
CA ILE A 191 13.13 3.22 6.58
C ILE A 191 12.63 2.98 5.16
N TRP A 192 11.41 3.39 4.87
CA TRP A 192 10.89 3.34 3.49
C TRP A 192 11.40 4.55 2.72
N MET A 193 12.14 4.29 1.66
CA MET A 193 12.72 5.34 0.81
C MET A 193 12.90 4.85 -0.63
N PRO A 194 13.06 5.77 -1.59
CA PRO A 194 13.30 5.39 -2.98
C PRO A 194 14.59 4.59 -3.16
N LEU A 195 14.51 3.56 -3.99
CA LEU A 195 15.64 2.89 -4.64
C LEU A 195 15.23 2.69 -6.09
N PHE A 196 15.93 3.30 -7.03
CA PHE A 196 15.50 3.40 -8.42
C PHE A 196 14.08 3.95 -8.58
N GLY A 197 13.74 4.98 -7.80
CA GLY A 197 12.42 5.61 -7.82
C GLY A 197 11.27 4.78 -7.25
N LYS A 198 11.48 3.53 -6.80
CA LYS A 198 10.45 2.73 -6.13
C LYS A 198 10.73 2.59 -4.64
N LEU A 199 9.71 2.80 -3.81
CA LEU A 199 9.85 2.69 -2.36
C LEU A 199 10.29 1.27 -1.95
N ALA A 200 11.34 1.21 -1.15
CA ALA A 200 11.92 -0.01 -0.61
C ALA A 200 12.31 0.17 0.86
N SER A 201 12.03 -0.81 1.68
CA SER A 201 12.46 -0.79 3.09
C SER A 201 13.98 -0.97 3.17
N THR A 202 14.70 0.06 3.61
CA THR A 202 16.16 0.14 3.63
C THR A 202 16.68 0.14 5.06
N SER A 203 17.74 -0.64 5.32
CA SER A 203 18.35 -0.73 6.65
C SER A 203 19.14 0.55 6.96
N PRO A 204 18.85 1.25 8.07
CA PRO A 204 19.63 2.40 8.50
C PRO A 204 20.88 2.00 9.32
N LEU A 205 21.20 0.72 9.39
CA LEU A 205 22.19 0.20 10.34
C LEU A 205 23.58 0.80 10.15
N ALA A 206 24.06 0.90 8.90
CA ALA A 206 25.37 1.45 8.61
C ALA A 206 25.45 2.94 8.98
N ALA A 207 24.44 3.73 8.61
CA ALA A 207 24.34 5.15 8.98
C ALA A 207 24.29 5.34 10.50
N SER A 208 23.42 4.58 11.19
CA SER A 208 23.27 4.66 12.65
C SER A 208 24.55 4.25 13.39
N LEU A 209 25.25 3.24 12.89
CA LEU A 209 26.48 2.78 13.52
C LEU A 209 27.59 3.81 13.36
N ALA A 210 27.77 4.36 12.15
CA ALA A 210 28.77 5.39 11.87
C ALA A 210 28.55 6.65 12.73
N GLN A 211 27.31 7.13 12.79
CA GLN A 211 26.96 8.33 13.56
C GLN A 211 27.18 8.14 15.08
N ARG A 212 26.72 7.01 15.62
CA ARG A 212 26.86 6.71 17.07
C ARG A 212 28.29 6.52 17.54
N THR A 213 29.18 6.11 16.66
CA THR A 213 30.59 5.84 16.99
C THR A 213 31.54 6.94 16.51
N GLY A 214 31.04 7.96 15.82
CA GLY A 214 31.86 9.00 15.20
C GLY A 214 32.75 8.47 14.08
N SER A 215 32.43 7.28 13.54
CA SER A 215 33.21 6.61 12.51
C SER A 215 32.99 7.20 11.13
N LEU A 216 33.96 7.07 10.26
CA LEU A 216 33.78 7.33 8.83
C LEU A 216 32.82 6.32 8.22
N LEU A 217 32.11 6.72 7.19
CA LEU A 217 31.18 5.87 6.44
C LEU A 217 31.54 5.90 4.97
N ALA A 218 31.92 4.77 4.38
CA ALA A 218 32.18 4.65 2.95
C ALA A 218 31.52 3.40 2.40
N MET A 219 31.09 3.46 1.13
CA MET A 219 30.57 2.28 0.43
C MET A 219 31.71 1.51 -0.22
N VAL A 220 31.70 0.18 -0.07
CA VAL A 220 32.63 -0.73 -0.73
C VAL A 220 31.85 -1.76 -1.55
N SER A 221 32.17 -1.87 -2.84
CA SER A 221 31.60 -2.83 -3.76
C SER A 221 32.67 -3.70 -4.43
N VAL A 222 32.30 -4.93 -4.83
CA VAL A 222 33.20 -5.88 -5.47
C VAL A 222 32.63 -6.30 -6.81
N ARG A 223 33.24 -5.85 -7.92
CA ARG A 223 32.78 -6.16 -9.28
C ARG A 223 33.56 -7.31 -9.90
N THR A 224 32.89 -8.16 -10.65
CA THR A 224 33.50 -9.25 -11.43
C THR A 224 33.96 -8.70 -12.77
N VAL A 225 35.26 -8.71 -13.07
CA VAL A 225 35.82 -8.10 -14.29
C VAL A 225 36.47 -9.12 -15.26
N GLY A 226 36.56 -10.36 -14.85
CA GLY A 226 37.12 -11.41 -15.69
C GLY A 226 37.16 -12.77 -15.01
N LEU A 227 37.93 -13.69 -15.58
CA LEU A 227 38.05 -15.06 -15.09
C LEU A 227 38.73 -15.09 -13.72
N ALA A 228 37.93 -15.26 -12.66
CA ALA A 228 38.35 -15.20 -11.26
C ALA A 228 39.19 -13.93 -10.94
N ARG A 229 38.72 -12.77 -11.40
CA ARG A 229 39.32 -11.45 -11.14
C ARG A 229 38.23 -10.48 -10.72
N TRP A 230 38.54 -9.65 -9.73
CA TRP A 230 37.58 -8.69 -9.15
C TRP A 230 38.21 -7.32 -8.98
N VAL A 231 37.37 -6.31 -9.06
CA VAL A 231 37.71 -4.92 -8.74
C VAL A 231 36.97 -4.53 -7.48
N ILE A 232 37.71 -4.02 -6.52
CA ILE A 232 37.16 -3.38 -5.30
C ILE A 232 37.09 -1.88 -5.56
N HIS A 233 35.89 -1.33 -5.39
CA HIS A 233 35.64 0.10 -5.46
C HIS A 233 35.26 0.64 -4.10
N THR A 234 35.89 1.76 -3.69
CA THR A 234 35.61 2.47 -2.44
C THR A 234 35.14 3.87 -2.78
N SER A 235 33.96 4.26 -2.30
CA SER A 235 33.44 5.62 -2.48
C SER A 235 34.19 6.63 -1.62
N ASP A 236 34.03 7.92 -1.93
CA ASP A 236 34.30 8.96 -0.95
C ASP A 236 33.47 8.76 0.31
N PRO A 237 33.95 9.26 1.47
CA PRO A 237 33.20 9.18 2.72
C PRO A 237 31.85 9.91 2.62
N VAL A 238 30.80 9.27 3.13
CA VAL A 238 29.48 9.89 3.28
C VAL A 238 29.47 10.74 4.53
N PRO A 239 29.16 12.05 4.45
CA PRO A 239 29.06 12.92 5.61
C PRO A 239 27.98 12.42 6.58
N THR A 240 28.30 12.34 7.89
CA THR A 240 27.38 11.83 8.91
C THR A 240 27.08 12.82 10.02
N GLU A 241 27.95 13.82 10.22
CA GLU A 241 27.84 14.79 11.30
C GLU A 241 26.70 15.79 11.03
N GLY A 242 25.86 16.03 12.04
CA GLY A 242 24.75 16.98 11.97
C GLY A 242 23.61 16.60 11.04
N ARG A 243 23.59 15.37 10.50
CA ARG A 243 22.59 14.93 9.51
C ARG A 243 21.65 13.87 10.07
N GLU A 244 20.46 13.82 9.50
CA GLU A 244 19.48 12.77 9.83
C GLU A 244 19.91 11.39 9.28
N ILE A 245 19.63 10.33 10.07
CA ILE A 245 19.95 8.95 9.66
C ILE A 245 19.29 8.58 8.33
N SER A 246 18.11 9.13 8.07
CA SER A 246 17.37 8.93 6.82
C SER A 246 18.09 9.50 5.60
N GLU A 247 18.65 10.70 5.71
CA GLU A 247 19.43 11.35 4.65
C GLU A 247 20.71 10.57 4.35
N ILE A 248 21.47 10.20 5.40
CA ILE A 248 22.68 9.41 5.25
C ILE A 248 22.38 8.05 4.60
N THR A 249 21.27 7.42 4.98
CA THR A 249 20.83 6.15 4.39
C THR A 249 20.41 6.33 2.92
N MET A 250 19.84 7.49 2.57
CA MET A 250 19.48 7.80 1.19
C MET A 250 20.71 7.99 0.31
N ASP A 251 21.76 8.65 0.82
CA ASP A 251 23.03 8.77 0.09
C ASP A 251 23.65 7.41 -0.20
N LEU A 252 23.59 6.46 0.76
CA LEU A 252 24.02 5.09 0.52
C LEU A 252 23.19 4.39 -0.57
N ASN A 253 21.88 4.65 -0.66
CA ASN A 253 21.07 4.15 -1.76
C ASN A 253 21.51 4.73 -3.12
N HIS A 254 21.82 6.03 -3.19
CA HIS A 254 22.32 6.68 -4.41
C HIS A 254 23.68 6.09 -4.84
N LEU A 255 24.58 5.83 -3.88
CA LEU A 255 25.85 5.16 -4.17
C LEU A 255 25.60 3.74 -4.71
N LEU A 256 24.71 2.99 -4.09
CA LEU A 256 24.34 1.64 -4.52
C LEU A 256 23.74 1.65 -5.94
N GLU A 257 22.86 2.59 -6.26
CA GLU A 257 22.31 2.74 -7.60
C GLU A 257 23.40 3.01 -8.67
N ARG A 258 24.37 3.86 -8.34
CA ARG A 258 25.51 4.15 -9.23
C ARG A 258 26.32 2.87 -9.52
N GLU A 259 26.62 2.07 -8.49
CA GLU A 259 27.37 0.82 -8.68
C GLU A 259 26.56 -0.22 -9.46
N ILE A 260 25.25 -0.35 -9.20
CA ILE A 260 24.38 -1.24 -9.96
C ILE A 260 24.32 -0.83 -11.44
N ARG A 261 24.28 0.48 -11.74
CA ARG A 261 24.31 0.97 -13.14
C ARG A 261 25.64 0.70 -13.82
N ARG A 262 26.75 0.75 -13.07
CA ARG A 262 28.11 0.50 -13.56
C ARG A 262 28.33 -0.98 -13.92
N SER A 263 27.80 -1.93 -13.12
CA SER A 263 27.87 -3.38 -13.36
C SER A 263 26.56 -4.10 -13.08
N PRO A 264 25.58 -4.00 -13.99
CA PRO A 264 24.23 -4.51 -13.74
C PRO A 264 24.15 -6.03 -13.52
N ALA A 265 25.13 -6.81 -13.98
CA ALA A 265 25.11 -8.27 -13.83
C ALA A 265 25.59 -8.75 -12.45
N ASP A 266 26.22 -7.90 -11.66
CA ASP A 266 26.85 -8.32 -10.39
C ASP A 266 25.97 -8.15 -9.16
N TRP A 267 24.91 -7.31 -9.20
CA TRP A 267 24.02 -7.17 -8.04
C TRP A 267 23.09 -8.37 -7.87
N PHE A 268 22.69 -8.65 -6.62
CA PHE A 268 21.93 -9.84 -6.23
C PHE A 268 20.44 -9.75 -6.60
N TRP A 269 20.14 -9.77 -7.91
CA TRP A 269 18.79 -9.63 -8.47
C TRP A 269 17.79 -10.72 -8.08
N VAL A 270 18.22 -11.85 -7.58
CA VAL A 270 17.36 -12.93 -7.08
C VAL A 270 16.75 -12.64 -5.71
N HIS A 271 17.16 -11.56 -5.05
CA HIS A 271 16.52 -11.04 -3.85
C HIS A 271 15.32 -10.15 -4.21
N ASN A 272 14.18 -10.37 -3.56
CA ASN A 272 13.00 -9.51 -3.74
C ASN A 272 13.16 -8.20 -2.94
N ARG A 273 13.90 -7.24 -3.49
CA ARG A 273 14.23 -5.96 -2.83
C ARG A 273 13.00 -5.08 -2.62
N TRP A 274 12.07 -5.09 -3.57
CA TRP A 274 10.80 -4.35 -3.54
C TRP A 274 9.63 -5.24 -3.13
N LYS A 275 9.86 -6.08 -2.15
CA LYS A 275 8.84 -7.00 -1.64
C LYS A 275 7.65 -6.22 -1.09
N VAL A 276 6.45 -6.62 -1.50
CA VAL A 276 5.20 -6.18 -0.87
C VAL A 276 5.11 -6.82 0.52
N PRO A 277 5.10 -6.03 1.61
CA PRO A 277 5.06 -6.57 2.97
C PRO A 277 3.83 -7.42 3.25
N HIS A 278 3.91 -8.27 4.25
CA HIS A 278 2.81 -9.07 4.75
C HIS A 278 2.81 -9.02 6.29
N PRO A 279 1.68 -8.81 6.93
CA PRO A 279 0.34 -8.54 6.35
C PRO A 279 0.18 -7.09 5.87
N ASN A 280 0.95 -6.12 6.39
CA ASN A 280 0.76 -4.69 6.21
C ASN A 280 1.57 -4.17 5.02
N PHE A 281 0.90 -3.86 3.92
CA PHE A 281 1.54 -3.26 2.74
C PHE A 281 1.21 -1.77 2.56
N LEU A 282 0.28 -1.24 3.32
CA LEU A 282 0.13 0.18 3.54
C LEU A 282 1.15 0.57 4.62
N ILE A 283 2.01 1.53 4.33
CA ILE A 283 3.26 1.75 5.08
C ILE A 283 3.28 3.02 5.92
N SER A 284 2.14 3.73 6.01
CA SER A 284 2.02 4.96 6.80
C SER A 284 2.38 4.76 8.27
N ASP A 285 2.02 3.61 8.85
CA ASP A 285 2.32 3.25 10.24
C ASP A 285 3.66 2.51 10.39
N SER A 286 4.56 2.64 9.41
CA SER A 286 5.86 1.97 9.50
C SER A 286 6.68 2.54 10.65
N LYS A 287 7.30 1.66 11.46
CA LYS A 287 8.01 2.01 12.70
C LYS A 287 9.08 3.10 12.53
N ARG A 288 9.70 3.20 11.37
CA ARG A 288 10.77 4.16 11.05
C ARG A 288 10.35 5.19 10.00
N GLY A 289 9.07 5.24 9.67
CA GLY A 289 8.52 6.21 8.73
C GLY A 289 8.94 6.00 7.28
N ILE A 290 8.59 7.01 6.50
CA ILE A 290 8.89 7.12 5.08
C ILE A 290 9.76 8.36 4.91
N HIS A 291 10.90 8.22 4.24
CA HIS A 291 11.76 9.35 3.89
C HIS A 291 11.70 9.57 2.38
N LEU A 292 11.24 10.74 2.00
CA LEU A 292 11.29 11.24 0.62
C LEU A 292 12.19 12.47 0.61
N PRO A 293 13.20 12.55 -0.26
CA PRO A 293 13.97 13.78 -0.45
C PRO A 293 13.02 14.94 -0.78
N GLU A 294 13.28 16.13 -0.24
CA GLU A 294 12.39 17.32 -0.37
C GLU A 294 12.04 17.66 -1.83
N GLN A 295 12.94 17.38 -2.76
CA GLN A 295 12.75 17.63 -4.19
C GLN A 295 12.03 16.48 -4.94
N THR A 296 11.67 15.38 -4.24
CA THR A 296 11.02 14.24 -4.89
C THR A 296 9.53 14.48 -4.99
N ALA A 297 9.06 14.95 -6.13
CA ALA A 297 7.62 14.95 -6.40
C ALA A 297 7.07 13.51 -6.34
N PRO A 298 5.90 13.26 -5.75
CA PRO A 298 5.27 11.94 -5.74
C PRO A 298 5.13 11.31 -7.14
N SER A 299 4.97 12.14 -8.17
CA SER A 299 4.92 11.74 -9.58
C SER A 299 6.25 11.18 -10.12
N ALA A 300 7.37 11.45 -9.46
CA ALA A 300 8.67 10.89 -9.81
C ALA A 300 8.88 9.46 -9.28
N LEU A 301 8.00 9.00 -8.39
CA LEU A 301 8.06 7.66 -7.85
C LEU A 301 7.43 6.64 -8.81
N HIS A 302 8.01 5.45 -8.86
CA HIS A 302 7.32 4.31 -9.47
C HIS A 302 6.12 3.91 -8.61
N PRO A 303 4.89 4.00 -9.13
CA PRO A 303 3.69 3.83 -8.32
C PRO A 303 3.56 2.41 -7.76
N PHE A 304 3.03 2.32 -6.55
CA PHE A 304 2.44 1.10 -6.02
C PHE A 304 1.01 1.02 -6.56
N ARG A 305 0.76 0.12 -7.51
CA ARG A 305 -0.56 -0.01 -8.16
C ARG A 305 -1.47 -0.93 -7.36
N LEU A 306 -2.49 -0.34 -6.76
CA LEU A 306 -3.50 -1.06 -5.99
C LEU A 306 -4.84 -1.07 -6.73
N LEU A 307 -5.42 -2.25 -6.92
CA LEU A 307 -6.78 -2.42 -7.39
C LEU A 307 -7.73 -2.59 -6.18
N VAL A 308 -8.76 -1.78 -6.07
CA VAL A 308 -9.84 -2.00 -5.10
C VAL A 308 -11.11 -2.38 -5.82
N ARG A 309 -11.67 -3.55 -5.50
CA ARG A 309 -12.98 -3.97 -6.01
C ARG A 309 -14.08 -3.30 -5.19
N SER A 310 -14.80 -2.38 -5.82
CA SER A 310 -15.93 -1.64 -5.23
C SER A 310 -17.09 -2.56 -4.85
N PRO A 311 -17.89 -2.23 -3.83
CA PRO A 311 -19.22 -2.80 -3.65
C PRO A 311 -20.10 -2.59 -4.88
N ASN A 312 -21.25 -3.31 -4.95
CA ASN A 312 -22.14 -3.30 -6.11
C ASN A 312 -23.36 -2.38 -5.96
N TRP A 313 -23.63 -1.93 -4.73
CA TRP A 313 -24.78 -1.09 -4.38
C TRP A 313 -24.29 0.32 -3.99
N LEU A 314 -25.08 1.34 -4.30
CA LEU A 314 -24.74 2.75 -4.07
C LEU A 314 -24.46 3.01 -2.56
N GLY A 315 -25.35 2.57 -1.69
CA GLY A 315 -25.17 2.76 -0.24
C GLY A 315 -23.89 2.10 0.30
N ASP A 316 -23.63 0.84 -0.10
CA ASP A 316 -22.40 0.12 0.29
C ASP A 316 -21.14 0.82 -0.26
N ALA A 317 -21.22 1.40 -1.47
CA ALA A 317 -20.13 2.13 -2.07
C ALA A 317 -19.85 3.44 -1.31
N CYS A 318 -20.88 4.19 -0.93
CA CYS A 318 -20.73 5.40 -0.11
C CYS A 318 -20.15 5.06 1.27
N MET A 319 -20.64 4.02 1.95
CA MET A 319 -20.10 3.55 3.22
C MET A 319 -18.66 3.03 3.13
N ALA A 320 -18.17 2.69 1.94
CA ALA A 320 -16.78 2.30 1.73
C ALA A 320 -15.83 3.50 1.51
N ALA A 321 -16.34 4.69 1.23
CA ALA A 321 -15.54 5.87 0.94
C ALA A 321 -14.50 6.22 2.02
N PRO A 322 -14.79 6.15 3.34
CA PRO A 322 -13.79 6.35 4.38
C PRO A 322 -12.61 5.39 4.29
N ALA A 323 -12.88 4.12 3.98
CA ALA A 323 -11.83 3.12 3.79
C ALA A 323 -10.98 3.39 2.54
N ILE A 324 -11.58 3.89 1.45
CA ILE A 324 -10.85 4.29 0.23
C ILE A 324 -9.90 5.46 0.52
N ARG A 325 -10.34 6.47 1.28
CA ARG A 325 -9.49 7.58 1.75
C ARG A 325 -8.30 7.07 2.55
N ALA A 326 -8.55 6.22 3.53
CA ALA A 326 -7.50 5.64 4.37
C ALA A 326 -6.51 4.78 3.58
N ILE A 327 -6.97 4.02 2.58
CA ILE A 327 -6.12 3.27 1.66
C ILE A 327 -5.20 4.22 0.88
N LYS A 328 -5.75 5.28 0.27
CA LYS A 328 -4.95 6.24 -0.51
C LYS A 328 -3.88 6.90 0.33
N ALA A 329 -4.20 7.31 1.54
CA ALA A 329 -3.25 7.90 2.49
C ALA A 329 -2.22 6.89 3.03
N GLY A 330 -2.44 5.59 2.86
CA GLY A 330 -1.56 4.54 3.36
C GLY A 330 -0.18 4.46 2.69
N ARG A 331 0.03 5.14 1.54
CA ARG A 331 1.32 5.19 0.82
C ARG A 331 1.41 6.45 -0.04
N PRO A 332 2.54 7.15 -0.03
CA PRO A 332 2.75 8.33 -0.89
C PRO A 332 2.90 7.98 -2.38
N ASP A 333 3.33 6.75 -2.71
CA ASP A 333 3.47 6.24 -4.07
C ASP A 333 2.22 5.49 -4.57
N MET A 334 1.06 5.67 -3.91
CA MET A 334 -0.17 4.95 -4.25
C MET A 334 -0.77 5.41 -5.58
N HIS A 335 -0.96 4.48 -6.51
CA HIS A 335 -1.88 4.62 -7.64
C HIS A 335 -3.09 3.71 -7.39
N LEU A 336 -4.21 4.32 -7.04
CA LEU A 336 -5.43 3.66 -6.63
C LEU A 336 -6.42 3.53 -7.79
N THR A 337 -6.67 2.30 -8.21
CA THR A 337 -7.65 1.98 -9.26
C THR A 337 -8.88 1.34 -8.62
N LEU A 338 -10.06 1.92 -8.84
CA LEU A 338 -11.35 1.34 -8.47
C LEU A 338 -11.90 0.49 -9.61
N LEU A 339 -12.20 -0.78 -9.33
CA LEU A 339 -12.93 -1.67 -10.23
C LEU A 339 -14.39 -1.70 -9.80
N ALA A 340 -15.28 -1.02 -10.51
CA ALA A 340 -16.65 -0.78 -10.10
C ALA A 340 -17.68 -1.16 -11.21
N PRO A 341 -18.91 -1.54 -10.85
CA PRO A 341 -20.00 -1.58 -11.83
C PRO A 341 -20.14 -0.25 -12.57
N ALA A 342 -20.41 -0.28 -13.88
CA ALA A 342 -20.50 0.93 -14.71
C ALA A 342 -21.46 1.98 -14.11
N LYS A 343 -22.56 1.55 -13.51
CA LYS A 343 -23.54 2.45 -12.85
C LYS A 343 -22.99 3.21 -11.65
N LEU A 344 -21.90 2.74 -11.01
CA LEU A 344 -21.26 3.37 -9.85
C LEU A 344 -19.94 4.08 -10.21
N ALA A 345 -19.45 3.92 -11.43
CA ALA A 345 -18.20 4.55 -11.85
C ALA A 345 -18.20 6.08 -11.67
N PRO A 346 -19.30 6.81 -11.94
CA PRO A 346 -19.34 8.26 -11.71
C PRO A 346 -19.08 8.66 -10.25
N LEU A 347 -19.62 7.91 -9.27
CA LEU A 347 -19.35 8.16 -7.85
C LEU A 347 -17.84 8.16 -7.55
N TRP A 348 -17.15 7.16 -8.07
CA TRP A 348 -15.72 6.99 -7.80
C TRP A 348 -14.84 8.00 -8.54
N ARG A 349 -15.31 8.53 -9.68
CA ARG A 349 -14.61 9.60 -10.39
C ARG A 349 -14.70 10.95 -9.69
N GLU A 350 -15.72 11.16 -8.87
CA GLU A 350 -15.86 12.37 -8.02
C GLU A 350 -14.91 12.35 -6.81
N MET A 351 -14.33 11.21 -6.47
CA MET A 351 -13.44 11.10 -5.32
C MET A 351 -11.99 11.43 -5.68
N PRO A 352 -11.39 12.47 -5.10
CA PRO A 352 -10.02 12.89 -5.42
C PRO A 352 -8.96 11.85 -5.04
N GLU A 353 -9.30 10.92 -4.16
CA GLU A 353 -8.43 9.84 -3.75
C GLU A 353 -8.25 8.74 -4.80
N VAL A 354 -9.12 8.71 -5.83
CA VAL A 354 -9.15 7.67 -6.87
C VAL A 354 -8.44 8.16 -8.12
N ASP A 355 -7.36 7.47 -8.51
CA ASP A 355 -6.57 7.85 -9.68
C ASP A 355 -7.16 7.29 -10.99
N GLU A 356 -7.82 6.13 -10.94
CA GLU A 356 -8.36 5.45 -12.12
C GLU A 356 -9.62 4.66 -11.75
N VAL A 357 -10.61 4.65 -12.64
CA VAL A 357 -11.82 3.83 -12.49
C VAL A 357 -11.97 2.88 -13.67
N LEU A 358 -11.97 1.58 -13.39
CA LEU A 358 -12.27 0.52 -14.33
C LEU A 358 -13.72 0.09 -14.21
N GLU A 359 -14.45 0.17 -15.31
CA GLU A 359 -15.85 -0.19 -15.35
C GLU A 359 -16.06 -1.69 -15.59
N ILE A 360 -16.98 -2.26 -14.83
CA ILE A 360 -17.52 -3.59 -15.10
C ILE A 360 -18.83 -3.42 -15.85
N PRO A 361 -18.88 -3.74 -17.16
CA PRO A 361 -20.12 -3.70 -17.92
C PRO A 361 -21.16 -4.66 -17.33
N PRO A 362 -22.47 -4.38 -17.50
CA PRO A 362 -23.53 -5.28 -17.08
C PRO A 362 -23.30 -6.70 -17.60
N ASN A 363 -23.72 -7.70 -16.85
CA ASN A 363 -23.67 -9.12 -17.21
C ASN A 363 -22.28 -9.66 -17.61
N SER A 364 -21.19 -8.98 -17.21
CA SER A 364 -19.82 -9.42 -17.51
C SER A 364 -19.45 -10.69 -16.75
N SER A 365 -18.90 -11.69 -17.44
CA SER A 365 -18.35 -12.89 -16.78
C SER A 365 -17.04 -12.55 -16.03
N PRO A 366 -16.64 -13.35 -15.00
CA PRO A 366 -15.37 -13.14 -14.29
C PRO A 366 -14.14 -13.15 -15.20
N ARG A 367 -14.17 -13.93 -16.30
CA ARG A 367 -13.10 -13.95 -17.32
C ARG A 367 -13.02 -12.63 -18.10
N LYS A 368 -14.17 -12.00 -18.42
CA LYS A 368 -14.23 -10.70 -19.08
C LYS A 368 -13.68 -9.61 -18.17
N VAL A 369 -14.07 -9.60 -16.90
CA VAL A 369 -13.55 -8.67 -15.89
C VAL A 369 -12.04 -8.84 -15.71
N ALA A 370 -11.55 -10.07 -15.62
CA ALA A 370 -10.12 -10.33 -15.52
C ALA A 370 -9.33 -9.84 -16.76
N ARG A 371 -9.92 -9.83 -17.96
CA ARG A 371 -9.31 -9.23 -19.15
C ARG A 371 -9.23 -7.71 -19.03
N ILE A 372 -10.29 -7.05 -18.56
CA ILE A 372 -10.31 -5.60 -18.31
C ILE A 372 -9.17 -5.24 -17.32
N ILE A 373 -9.04 -5.97 -16.21
CA ILE A 373 -7.97 -5.74 -15.24
C ILE A 373 -6.58 -5.90 -15.89
N LYS A 374 -6.39 -6.94 -16.72
CA LYS A 374 -5.09 -7.20 -17.37
C LYS A 374 -4.72 -6.14 -18.41
N SER A 375 -5.70 -5.59 -19.13
CA SER A 375 -5.47 -4.57 -20.14
C SER A 375 -5.09 -3.20 -19.55
N SER A 376 -5.54 -2.88 -18.32
CA SER A 376 -5.17 -1.64 -17.63
C SER A 376 -3.76 -1.67 -17.02
N GLY A 377 -3.11 -2.85 -16.97
CA GLY A 377 -1.74 -2.97 -16.51
C GLY A 377 -1.51 -4.03 -15.42
N LYS A 378 -0.36 -3.90 -14.75
CA LYS A 378 0.02 -4.79 -13.65
C LYS A 378 -0.26 -4.12 -12.32
N TYR A 379 -0.83 -4.86 -11.39
CA TYR A 379 -1.10 -4.44 -10.02
C TYR A 379 -0.18 -5.17 -9.03
N ASP A 380 0.26 -4.45 -8.00
CA ASP A 380 1.05 -5.01 -6.90
C ASP A 380 0.14 -5.77 -5.90
N ALA A 381 -1.08 -5.25 -5.70
CA ALA A 381 -2.08 -5.85 -4.82
C ALA A 381 -3.52 -5.57 -5.27
N ALA A 382 -4.47 -6.34 -4.72
CA ALA A 382 -5.90 -6.05 -4.80
C ALA A 382 -6.55 -6.19 -3.43
N ILE A 383 -7.50 -5.28 -3.12
CA ILE A 383 -8.40 -5.34 -1.96
C ILE A 383 -9.82 -5.55 -2.47
N LEU A 384 -10.53 -6.52 -1.91
CA LEU A 384 -11.90 -6.83 -2.26
C LEU A 384 -12.83 -6.38 -1.13
N LEU A 385 -13.65 -5.38 -1.39
CA LEU A 385 -14.66 -4.91 -0.45
C LEU A 385 -15.91 -5.80 -0.47
N PRO A 386 -16.39 -6.31 -1.62
CA PRO A 386 -17.46 -7.29 -1.65
C PRO A 386 -17.03 -8.64 -1.07
N ASN A 387 -17.90 -9.23 -0.26
CA ASN A 387 -17.70 -10.58 0.25
C ASN A 387 -18.30 -11.63 -0.72
N SER A 388 -17.71 -11.82 -1.90
CA SER A 388 -18.22 -12.73 -2.90
C SER A 388 -17.14 -13.59 -3.57
N VAL A 389 -17.49 -14.84 -3.86
CA VAL A 389 -16.63 -15.77 -4.63
C VAL A 389 -16.26 -15.18 -5.98
N ARG A 390 -17.21 -14.51 -6.63
CA ARG A 390 -17.05 -13.92 -7.96
C ARG A 390 -15.94 -12.88 -7.97
N SER A 391 -15.96 -11.91 -7.04
CA SER A 391 -14.94 -10.86 -6.98
C SER A 391 -13.54 -11.43 -6.70
N ALA A 392 -13.43 -12.46 -5.86
CA ALA A 392 -12.18 -13.14 -5.61
C ALA A 392 -11.65 -13.88 -6.86
N LEU A 393 -12.55 -14.52 -7.63
CA LEU A 393 -12.20 -15.19 -8.87
C LEU A 393 -11.73 -14.19 -9.95
N GLU A 394 -12.33 -13.01 -10.06
CA GLU A 394 -11.96 -11.94 -10.99
C GLU A 394 -10.47 -11.56 -10.85
N VAL A 395 -10.02 -11.25 -9.64
CA VAL A 395 -8.62 -10.84 -9.37
C VAL A 395 -7.63 -12.01 -9.41
N TRP A 396 -8.08 -13.23 -9.09
CA TRP A 396 -7.27 -14.44 -9.24
C TRP A 396 -6.99 -14.74 -10.72
N LEU A 397 -8.01 -14.71 -11.57
CA LEU A 397 -7.87 -14.86 -13.03
C LEU A 397 -7.01 -13.74 -13.63
N ALA A 398 -7.05 -12.54 -13.07
CA ALA A 398 -6.19 -11.43 -13.45
C ALA A 398 -4.72 -11.64 -13.05
N ARG A 399 -4.41 -12.65 -12.21
CA ARG A 399 -3.07 -12.98 -11.70
C ARG A 399 -2.44 -11.88 -10.86
N ILE A 400 -3.27 -11.13 -10.09
CA ILE A 400 -2.73 -10.16 -9.16
C ILE A 400 -2.00 -10.91 -8.03
N PRO A 401 -0.76 -10.54 -7.71
CA PRO A 401 0.09 -11.34 -6.80
C PRO A 401 -0.43 -11.35 -5.35
N ARG A 402 -0.89 -10.20 -4.82
CA ARG A 402 -1.48 -10.06 -3.48
C ARG A 402 -2.98 -9.82 -3.61
N ARG A 403 -3.79 -10.67 -3.02
CA ARG A 403 -5.25 -10.61 -3.12
C ARG A 403 -5.84 -10.70 -1.72
N VAL A 404 -6.35 -9.56 -1.24
CA VAL A 404 -6.86 -9.37 0.13
C VAL A 404 -8.37 -9.30 0.10
N GLY A 405 -9.03 -9.98 1.03
CA GLY A 405 -10.47 -9.89 1.20
C GLY A 405 -10.91 -10.45 2.55
N ARG A 406 -12.20 -10.31 2.87
CA ARG A 406 -12.75 -10.92 4.07
C ARG A 406 -12.71 -12.44 3.95
N ASP A 407 -12.62 -13.13 5.08
CA ASP A 407 -12.66 -14.59 5.12
C ASP A 407 -14.08 -15.08 4.78
N ILE A 408 -14.23 -15.59 3.57
CA ILE A 408 -15.46 -16.18 3.05
C ILE A 408 -15.25 -17.64 2.73
N HIS A 409 -16.16 -18.50 3.14
CA HIS A 409 -16.00 -19.95 3.08
C HIS A 409 -15.64 -20.45 1.67
N ARG A 410 -16.30 -20.00 0.61
CA ARG A 410 -16.09 -20.48 -0.76
C ARG A 410 -15.05 -19.70 -1.58
N GLY A 411 -14.79 -18.45 -1.25
CA GLY A 411 -13.84 -17.56 -1.98
C GLY A 411 -12.41 -17.63 -1.50
N ARG A 412 -12.15 -18.19 -0.31
CA ARG A 412 -10.84 -18.23 0.36
C ARG A 412 -9.72 -18.79 -0.53
N ARG A 413 -10.00 -19.82 -1.34
CA ARG A 413 -9.02 -20.42 -2.25
C ARG A 413 -8.46 -19.47 -3.33
N PHE A 414 -9.15 -18.39 -3.64
CA PHE A 414 -8.72 -17.40 -4.64
C PHE A 414 -7.98 -16.21 -4.01
N LEU A 415 -8.03 -16.08 -2.69
CA LEU A 415 -7.31 -15.08 -1.92
C LEU A 415 -6.02 -15.68 -1.37
N ASN A 416 -5.03 -14.84 -1.09
CA ASN A 416 -3.80 -15.25 -0.40
C ASN A 416 -3.52 -14.42 0.85
N GLN A 417 -4.47 -13.55 1.19
CA GLN A 417 -4.53 -12.88 2.48
C GLN A 417 -6.00 -12.65 2.83
N THR A 418 -6.47 -13.33 3.89
CA THR A 418 -7.84 -13.19 4.38
C THR A 418 -7.85 -12.40 5.67
N MET A 419 -8.88 -11.58 5.83
CA MET A 419 -9.15 -10.81 7.04
C MET A 419 -10.41 -11.35 7.70
N PRO A 420 -10.35 -11.73 8.99
CA PRO A 420 -11.56 -12.11 9.72
C PRO A 420 -12.53 -10.94 9.75
N SER A 421 -13.83 -11.23 9.64
CA SER A 421 -14.86 -10.21 9.80
C SER A 421 -14.90 -9.75 11.24
N VAL A 422 -14.73 -8.45 11.46
CA VAL A 422 -14.83 -7.85 12.80
C VAL A 422 -16.26 -7.91 13.34
N ARG A 423 -17.25 -7.95 12.45
CA ARG A 423 -18.68 -8.13 12.82
C ARG A 423 -18.97 -9.45 13.53
N GLN A 424 -18.18 -10.49 13.32
CA GLN A 424 -18.33 -11.74 14.08
C GLN A 424 -18.06 -11.53 15.58
N LEU A 425 -17.19 -10.60 15.93
CA LEU A 425 -16.85 -10.23 17.30
C LEU A 425 -17.68 -9.05 17.82
N HIS A 426 -18.13 -8.18 16.94
CA HIS A 426 -18.90 -6.97 17.23
C HIS A 426 -20.10 -6.87 16.27
N PRO A 427 -21.22 -7.59 16.57
CA PRO A 427 -22.38 -7.64 15.66
C PRO A 427 -23.05 -6.29 15.38
N THR A 428 -22.90 -5.34 16.30
CA THR A 428 -23.44 -3.97 16.20
C THR A 428 -22.52 -2.97 15.51
N LEU A 429 -21.37 -3.43 15.01
CA LEU A 429 -20.41 -2.55 14.35
C LEU A 429 -20.98 -2.01 13.03
N HIS A 430 -20.88 -0.70 12.84
CA HIS A 430 -21.30 -0.06 11.60
C HIS A 430 -20.50 -0.56 10.40
N GLN A 431 -21.12 -0.61 9.22
CA GLN A 431 -20.49 -1.17 8.02
C GLN A 431 -19.24 -0.42 7.57
N SER A 432 -19.22 0.91 7.70
CA SER A 432 -18.02 1.72 7.42
C SER A 432 -16.86 1.37 8.35
N ASP A 433 -17.14 1.14 9.65
CA ASP A 433 -16.10 0.78 10.63
C ASP A 433 -15.53 -0.61 10.40
N GLU A 434 -16.36 -1.55 9.92
CA GLU A 434 -15.87 -2.88 9.53
C GLU A 434 -14.84 -2.76 8.39
N LEU A 435 -15.13 -1.93 7.39
CA LEU A 435 -14.22 -1.69 6.26
C LEU A 435 -12.96 -0.93 6.70
N LEU A 436 -13.11 0.09 7.55
CA LEU A 436 -11.98 0.81 8.14
C LEU A 436 -11.08 -0.12 8.97
N ALA A 437 -11.67 -0.96 9.82
CA ALA A 437 -10.92 -1.93 10.61
C ALA A 437 -10.14 -2.93 9.72
N MET A 438 -10.72 -3.34 8.59
CA MET A 438 -10.05 -4.19 7.62
C MET A 438 -8.81 -3.50 7.02
N VAL A 439 -8.92 -2.25 6.59
CA VAL A 439 -7.82 -1.54 5.93
C VAL A 439 -6.76 -1.06 6.93
N ARG A 440 -7.13 -0.73 8.17
CA ARG A 440 -6.18 -0.45 9.27
C ARG A 440 -5.27 -1.66 9.56
N ARG A 441 -5.81 -2.88 9.50
CA ARG A 441 -5.00 -4.10 9.59
C ARG A 441 -4.02 -4.29 8.43
N LEU A 442 -4.19 -3.55 7.35
CA LEU A 442 -3.25 -3.50 6.23
C LEU A 442 -2.21 -2.37 6.37
N GLY A 443 -2.31 -1.56 7.43
CA GLY A 443 -1.43 -0.43 7.72
C GLY A 443 -1.96 0.92 7.22
N ALA A 444 -3.28 1.06 6.95
CA ALA A 444 -3.88 2.35 6.64
C ALA A 444 -3.92 3.25 7.88
N PRO A 445 -3.65 4.56 7.74
CA PRO A 445 -3.68 5.50 8.85
C PRO A 445 -5.11 5.79 9.30
N GLU A 446 -5.24 6.31 10.50
CA GLU A 446 -6.43 7.00 10.95
C GLU A 446 -6.46 8.39 10.32
N LEU A 447 -7.58 8.77 9.73
CA LEU A 447 -7.73 10.07 9.10
C LEU A 447 -8.72 10.93 9.88
N PRO A 448 -8.50 12.25 9.94
CA PRO A 448 -9.48 13.16 10.48
C PRO A 448 -10.76 13.15 9.61
N PRO A 449 -11.90 13.54 10.17
CA PRO A 449 -13.10 13.82 9.39
C PRO A 449 -12.80 14.77 8.22
N ARG A 450 -13.62 14.72 7.18
CA ARG A 450 -13.54 15.72 6.10
C ARG A 450 -13.94 17.08 6.63
N ALA A 451 -13.43 18.12 5.99
CA ALA A 451 -13.90 19.49 6.29
C ALA A 451 -15.42 19.58 6.11
N PRO A 452 -16.13 20.30 6.98
CA PRO A 452 -17.55 20.55 6.82
C PRO A 452 -17.85 21.15 5.45
N ARG A 453 -18.97 20.74 4.88
CA ARG A 453 -19.45 21.32 3.63
C ARG A 453 -19.85 22.77 3.88
N THR A 454 -19.43 23.68 3.00
CA THR A 454 -20.01 25.02 2.94
C THR A 454 -21.43 24.95 2.36
N ASN A 455 -22.39 25.54 3.05
CA ASN A 455 -23.76 25.59 2.54
C ASN A 455 -23.77 26.37 1.21
N PRO A 456 -24.45 25.85 0.15
CA PRO A 456 -24.38 26.46 -1.18
C PRO A 456 -24.96 27.87 -1.27
N GLY A 457 -25.67 28.35 -0.25
CA GLY A 457 -26.41 29.62 -0.32
C GLY A 457 -27.58 29.55 -1.31
N GLY A 458 -28.31 30.66 -1.46
CA GLY A 458 -29.44 30.71 -2.41
C GLY A 458 -30.76 30.24 -1.82
N PRO A 459 -31.79 30.02 -2.68
CA PRO A 459 -33.11 29.60 -2.25
C PRO A 459 -33.06 28.24 -1.52
N LEU A 460 -33.92 28.09 -0.51
CA LEU A 460 -33.99 26.85 0.27
C LEU A 460 -34.50 25.71 -0.64
N ARG A 461 -33.68 24.67 -0.80
CA ARG A 461 -33.99 23.48 -1.60
C ARG A 461 -33.91 22.24 -0.71
N ILE A 462 -35.01 21.48 -0.62
CA ILE A 462 -35.04 20.21 0.11
C ILE A 462 -35.21 19.07 -0.88
N ALA A 463 -34.19 18.20 -0.97
CA ALA A 463 -34.30 16.97 -1.72
C ALA A 463 -35.20 15.99 -0.96
N LEU A 464 -36.05 15.24 -1.70
CA LEU A 464 -36.96 14.24 -1.16
C LEU A 464 -36.77 12.92 -1.92
N CYS A 465 -36.40 11.84 -1.20
CA CYS A 465 -36.33 10.49 -1.78
C CYS A 465 -37.35 9.57 -1.10
N PRO A 466 -38.58 9.49 -1.64
CA PRO A 466 -39.67 8.72 -1.02
C PRO A 466 -39.58 7.23 -1.32
N GLY A 467 -38.74 6.82 -2.26
CA GLY A 467 -38.55 5.44 -2.68
C GLY A 467 -37.64 4.63 -1.77
N ALA A 468 -37.54 3.33 -2.03
CA ALA A 468 -36.54 2.43 -1.51
C ALA A 468 -36.43 1.20 -2.41
N GLU A 469 -35.25 1.00 -3.03
CA GLU A 469 -35.02 -0.12 -3.96
C GLU A 469 -35.07 -1.48 -3.26
N TYR A 470 -34.75 -1.52 -1.97
CA TYR A 470 -34.78 -2.74 -1.18
C TYR A 470 -36.18 -3.36 -1.10
N GLY A 471 -37.20 -2.53 -0.90
CA GLY A 471 -38.59 -2.98 -0.82
C GLY A 471 -39.52 -2.01 -0.09
N PRO A 472 -40.84 -2.22 -0.16
CA PRO A 472 -41.85 -1.34 0.44
C PRO A 472 -41.75 -1.26 1.97
N ALA A 473 -41.20 -2.28 2.64
CA ALA A 473 -41.02 -2.27 4.11
C ALA A 473 -40.10 -1.14 4.64
N LYS A 474 -39.36 -0.48 3.76
CA LYS A 474 -38.52 0.70 4.09
C LYS A 474 -39.18 2.03 3.71
N ARG A 475 -40.35 2.05 3.12
CA ARG A 475 -41.00 3.26 2.62
C ARG A 475 -41.97 3.82 3.64
N TRP A 476 -41.77 5.05 4.04
CA TRP A 476 -42.79 5.77 4.79
C TRP A 476 -44.02 6.02 3.90
N PRO A 477 -45.27 5.98 4.43
CA PRO A 477 -46.46 6.20 3.63
C PRO A 477 -46.40 7.47 2.81
N LEU A 478 -46.81 7.38 1.54
CA LEU A 478 -46.69 8.49 0.57
C LEU A 478 -47.55 9.69 0.99
N GLU A 479 -48.72 9.42 1.54
CA GLU A 479 -49.65 10.40 2.09
C GLU A 479 -49.01 11.23 3.22
N ASN A 480 -48.21 10.57 4.07
CA ASN A 480 -47.51 11.23 5.14
C ASN A 480 -46.38 12.13 4.61
N TYR A 481 -45.65 11.71 3.55
CA TYR A 481 -44.70 12.57 2.86
C TYR A 481 -45.37 13.82 2.32
N ARG A 482 -46.53 13.66 1.65
CA ARG A 482 -47.30 14.78 1.11
C ARG A 482 -47.73 15.75 2.22
N ALA A 483 -48.30 15.26 3.29
CA ALA A 483 -48.73 16.06 4.43
C ALA A 483 -47.55 16.78 5.11
N ALA A 484 -46.36 16.12 5.22
CA ALA A 484 -45.15 16.74 5.75
C ALA A 484 -44.65 17.87 4.83
N MET A 485 -44.63 17.66 3.52
CA MET A 485 -44.26 18.70 2.55
C MET A 485 -45.18 19.93 2.68
N GLU A 486 -46.49 19.73 2.74
CA GLU A 486 -47.47 20.81 2.91
C GLU A 486 -47.29 21.55 4.23
N LYS A 487 -47.08 20.82 5.32
CA LYS A 487 -46.88 21.41 6.65
C LYS A 487 -45.62 22.27 6.71
N ILE A 488 -44.49 21.77 6.16
CA ILE A 488 -43.21 22.49 6.17
C ILE A 488 -43.26 23.71 5.26
N SER A 489 -43.93 23.62 4.12
CA SER A 489 -44.06 24.72 3.16
C SER A 489 -44.99 25.86 3.60
N LYS A 490 -45.78 25.70 4.68
CA LYS A 490 -46.61 26.79 5.22
C LYS A 490 -45.77 27.92 5.81
N ASP A 491 -44.63 27.58 6.42
CA ASP A 491 -43.80 28.50 7.18
C ASP A 491 -42.50 28.91 6.45
N LEU A 492 -42.18 28.22 5.34
CA LEU A 492 -40.89 28.36 4.63
C LEU A 492 -41.09 28.49 3.12
N ASP A 493 -40.50 29.52 2.50
CA ASP A 493 -40.39 29.59 1.04
C ASP A 493 -39.24 28.66 0.58
N LEU A 494 -39.62 27.49 0.09
CA LEU A 494 -38.66 26.46 -0.35
C LEU A 494 -39.12 25.74 -1.62
N THR A 495 -38.18 25.09 -2.28
CA THR A 495 -38.44 24.19 -3.40
C THR A 495 -38.19 22.75 -2.99
N TRP A 496 -39.17 21.90 -3.13
CA TRP A 496 -39.02 20.46 -3.02
C TRP A 496 -38.47 19.87 -4.31
N VAL A 497 -37.45 19.03 -4.21
CA VAL A 497 -36.87 18.32 -5.36
C VAL A 497 -37.00 16.82 -5.12
N ILE A 498 -37.96 16.21 -5.82
CA ILE A 498 -38.23 14.78 -5.65
C ILE A 498 -37.25 13.97 -6.50
N VAL A 499 -36.44 13.11 -5.88
CA VAL A 499 -35.44 12.27 -6.56
C VAL A 499 -35.75 10.80 -6.36
N GLY A 500 -35.40 9.98 -7.34
CA GLY A 500 -35.64 8.54 -7.30
C GLY A 500 -35.30 7.88 -8.63
N THR A 501 -35.39 6.57 -8.67
CA THR A 501 -35.20 5.77 -9.89
C THR A 501 -36.40 5.85 -10.85
N ALA A 502 -36.22 5.42 -12.09
CA ALA A 502 -37.34 5.34 -13.07
C ALA A 502 -38.49 4.43 -12.58
N LYS A 503 -38.20 3.42 -11.75
CA LYS A 503 -39.23 2.56 -11.16
C LYS A 503 -40.08 3.27 -10.12
N GLU A 504 -39.62 4.41 -9.63
CA GLU A 504 -40.26 5.22 -8.60
C GLU A 504 -40.89 6.48 -9.16
N ALA A 505 -40.92 6.65 -10.52
CA ALA A 505 -41.48 7.81 -11.18
C ALA A 505 -42.93 8.11 -10.76
N SER A 506 -43.77 7.08 -10.63
CA SER A 506 -45.17 7.21 -10.19
C SER A 506 -45.31 7.76 -8.75
N LEU A 507 -44.33 7.50 -7.86
CA LEU A 507 -44.33 8.07 -6.51
C LEU A 507 -44.07 9.57 -6.57
N GLY A 508 -43.10 9.99 -7.39
CA GLY A 508 -42.80 11.40 -7.61
C GLY A 508 -43.97 12.17 -8.28
N GLU A 509 -44.64 11.58 -9.24
CA GLU A 509 -45.83 12.16 -9.89
C GLU A 509 -46.97 12.38 -8.89
N ARG A 510 -47.28 11.38 -8.06
CA ARG A 510 -48.35 11.47 -7.04
C ARG A 510 -48.03 12.56 -6.00
N LEU A 511 -46.78 12.73 -5.60
CA LEU A 511 -46.36 13.79 -4.67
C LEU A 511 -46.41 15.18 -5.30
N ALA A 512 -46.07 15.32 -6.57
CA ALA A 512 -46.06 16.60 -7.28
C ALA A 512 -47.44 17.06 -7.72
N GLN A 513 -48.35 16.12 -8.03
CA GLN A 513 -49.68 16.42 -8.56
C GLN A 513 -50.51 17.29 -7.59
N GLY A 514 -50.89 18.49 -8.01
CA GLY A 514 -51.70 19.40 -7.19
C GLY A 514 -51.00 19.88 -5.90
N PHE A 515 -49.69 19.85 -5.82
CA PHE A 515 -48.95 20.41 -4.70
C PHE A 515 -49.02 21.94 -4.69
N PRO A 516 -49.41 22.59 -3.57
CA PRO A 516 -49.67 24.04 -3.57
C PRO A 516 -48.36 24.88 -3.54
N GLY A 517 -47.21 24.28 -3.32
CA GLY A 517 -45.88 24.94 -3.25
C GLY A 517 -45.03 24.68 -4.49
N LYS A 518 -43.72 25.08 -4.39
CA LYS A 518 -42.74 24.84 -5.44
C LYS A 518 -42.23 23.38 -5.36
N VAL A 519 -42.40 22.63 -6.46
CA VAL A 519 -41.95 21.22 -6.54
C VAL A 519 -41.37 20.89 -7.91
N GLU A 520 -40.21 20.27 -7.92
CA GLU A 520 -39.54 19.75 -9.10
C GLU A 520 -39.49 18.22 -8.99
N ASN A 521 -40.10 17.52 -9.94
CA ASN A 521 -40.05 16.04 -9.98
C ASN A 521 -38.97 15.55 -10.93
N LEU A 522 -37.88 15.06 -10.37
CA LEU A 522 -36.72 14.50 -11.06
C LEU A 522 -36.65 12.96 -10.99
N CYS A 523 -37.68 12.27 -10.46
CA CYS A 523 -37.71 10.81 -10.39
C CYS A 523 -37.57 10.19 -11.80
N GLY A 524 -36.56 9.35 -11.97
CA GLY A 524 -36.22 8.69 -13.23
C GLY A 524 -35.63 9.59 -14.31
N LYS A 525 -35.40 10.87 -14.02
CA LYS A 525 -34.87 11.87 -14.97
C LYS A 525 -33.42 12.23 -14.76
N THR A 526 -32.78 11.72 -13.67
CA THR A 526 -31.40 12.02 -13.35
C THR A 526 -30.51 10.79 -13.53
N THR A 527 -29.34 10.99 -14.10
CA THR A 527 -28.19 10.09 -13.98
C THR A 527 -27.53 10.25 -12.59
N LEU A 528 -26.60 9.36 -12.24
CA LEU A 528 -25.88 9.48 -10.96
C LEU A 528 -25.08 10.80 -10.84
N PRO A 529 -24.35 11.30 -11.86
CA PRO A 529 -23.72 12.62 -11.81
C PRO A 529 -24.70 13.78 -11.59
N GLU A 530 -25.84 13.75 -12.24
CA GLU A 530 -26.87 14.79 -12.07
C GLU A 530 -27.51 14.73 -10.68
N LEU A 531 -27.72 13.53 -10.14
CA LEU A 531 -28.15 13.35 -8.74
C LEU A 531 -27.12 13.90 -7.75
N ILE A 532 -25.82 13.64 -7.99
CA ILE A 532 -24.73 14.20 -7.16
C ILE A 532 -24.77 15.73 -7.20
N THR A 533 -24.94 16.31 -8.39
CA THR A 533 -25.03 17.77 -8.58
C THR A 533 -26.25 18.35 -7.85
N GLU A 534 -27.40 17.73 -7.97
CA GLU A 534 -28.63 18.16 -7.29
C GLU A 534 -28.50 18.09 -5.77
N LEU A 535 -27.93 17.01 -5.24
CA LEU A 535 -27.69 16.90 -3.81
C LEU A 535 -26.66 17.93 -3.31
N LYS A 536 -25.65 18.24 -4.12
CA LYS A 536 -24.66 19.30 -3.77
C LYS A 536 -25.29 20.71 -3.65
N VAL A 537 -26.39 21.00 -4.31
CA VAL A 537 -27.09 22.28 -4.20
C VAL A 537 -28.30 22.23 -3.25
N SER A 538 -28.70 21.06 -2.79
CA SER A 538 -29.76 20.89 -1.81
C SER A 538 -29.29 21.24 -0.39
N THR A 539 -30.13 21.92 0.38
CA THR A 539 -29.85 22.27 1.77
C THR A 539 -29.96 21.07 2.70
N LEU A 540 -30.92 20.17 2.41
CA LEU A 540 -31.23 19.00 3.22
C LEU A 540 -31.81 17.89 2.34
N LEU A 541 -31.65 16.62 2.74
CA LEU A 541 -32.36 15.48 2.17
C LEU A 541 -33.32 14.87 3.19
N LEU A 542 -34.60 14.77 2.85
CA LEU A 542 -35.58 13.92 3.54
C LEU A 542 -35.73 12.59 2.81
N THR A 543 -35.51 11.47 3.50
CA THR A 543 -35.44 10.17 2.82
C THR A 543 -35.76 8.98 3.72
N ASN A 544 -36.07 7.84 3.11
CA ASN A 544 -36.00 6.53 3.75
C ASN A 544 -34.53 6.03 3.82
N ASP A 545 -34.31 4.88 4.48
CA ASP A 545 -33.02 4.14 4.43
C ASP A 545 -32.74 3.64 3.00
N THR A 546 -31.99 4.43 2.24
CA THR A 546 -31.71 4.19 0.80
C THR A 546 -30.27 4.50 0.43
N GLY A 547 -29.85 4.13 -0.79
CA GLY A 547 -28.55 4.52 -1.35
C GLY A 547 -28.34 6.04 -1.46
N THR A 548 -29.43 6.79 -1.74
CA THR A 548 -29.43 8.27 -1.80
C THR A 548 -29.11 8.90 -0.44
N MET A 549 -29.59 8.31 0.66
CA MET A 549 -29.24 8.72 2.01
C MET A 549 -27.72 8.72 2.23
N HIS A 550 -27.08 7.62 1.88
CA HIS A 550 -25.62 7.48 2.03
C HIS A 550 -24.83 8.38 1.08
N LEU A 551 -25.39 8.65 -0.11
CA LEU A 551 -24.78 9.59 -1.05
C LEU A 551 -24.82 11.01 -0.50
N ALA A 552 -25.94 11.44 0.07
CA ALA A 552 -26.08 12.74 0.71
C ALA A 552 -25.11 12.89 1.90
N ASP A 553 -25.03 11.87 2.76
CA ASP A 553 -24.06 11.81 3.86
C ASP A 553 -22.61 11.96 3.36
N LEU A 554 -22.22 11.21 2.33
CA LEU A 554 -20.89 11.30 1.72
C LEU A 554 -20.59 12.69 1.15
N LEU A 555 -21.60 13.38 0.62
CA LEU A 555 -21.50 14.75 0.09
C LEU A 555 -21.58 15.83 1.18
N GLY A 556 -21.77 15.44 2.44
CA GLY A 556 -21.92 16.37 3.57
C GLY A 556 -23.26 17.08 3.62
N VAL A 557 -24.29 16.56 2.93
CA VAL A 557 -25.65 17.09 2.95
C VAL A 557 -26.35 16.59 4.21
N PRO A 558 -26.97 17.44 5.03
CA PRO A 558 -27.80 17.04 6.15
C PRO A 558 -28.92 16.11 5.71
N VAL A 559 -29.18 15.09 6.51
CA VAL A 559 -30.18 14.06 6.18
C VAL A 559 -31.19 13.93 7.33
N VAL A 560 -32.46 13.96 7.00
CA VAL A 560 -33.52 13.44 7.86
C VAL A 560 -33.91 12.07 7.31
N ALA A 561 -33.49 11.01 8.02
CA ALA A 561 -33.61 9.63 7.59
C ALA A 561 -34.69 8.88 8.36
N ILE A 562 -35.59 8.23 7.65
CA ILE A 562 -36.69 7.42 8.21
C ILE A 562 -36.31 5.95 8.15
N PHE A 563 -36.29 5.30 9.32
CA PHE A 563 -35.97 3.88 9.48
C PHE A 563 -37.14 3.09 10.04
N GLY A 564 -37.44 1.96 9.42
CA GLY A 564 -38.46 1.02 9.86
C GLY A 564 -37.91 -0.38 10.07
N SER A 565 -37.74 -1.14 8.99
CA SER A 565 -37.35 -2.56 9.04
C SER A 565 -35.86 -2.82 9.29
N THR A 566 -35.01 -1.80 9.38
CA THR A 566 -33.54 -1.90 9.47
C THR A 566 -32.99 -1.18 10.69
N GLU A 567 -31.74 -1.52 11.07
CA GLU A 567 -31.04 -0.97 12.23
C GLU A 567 -30.13 0.19 11.83
N PRO A 568 -30.44 1.44 12.20
CA PRO A 568 -29.61 2.59 11.83
C PRO A 568 -28.20 2.55 12.44
N ALA A 569 -28.00 1.90 13.59
CA ALA A 569 -26.67 1.73 14.16
C ALA A 569 -25.71 0.97 13.24
N LEU A 570 -26.23 0.13 12.33
CA LEU A 570 -25.42 -0.66 11.39
C LEU A 570 -25.17 0.04 10.06
N THR A 571 -26.12 0.86 9.60
CA THR A 571 -26.11 1.45 8.25
C THR A 571 -26.66 2.88 8.21
N GLY A 572 -26.82 3.58 9.30
CA GLY A 572 -27.28 4.97 9.28
C GLY A 572 -26.23 5.95 8.74
N PRO A 573 -26.64 7.18 8.41
CA PRO A 573 -25.70 8.22 8.03
C PRO A 573 -24.80 8.57 9.22
N ARG A 574 -23.51 8.80 9.01
CA ARG A 574 -22.52 9.01 10.08
C ARG A 574 -21.90 10.39 10.15
N GLY A 575 -22.07 11.17 9.09
CA GLY A 575 -21.55 12.52 9.04
C GLY A 575 -20.03 12.61 9.01
N GLU A 576 -19.37 12.06 7.99
CA GLU A 576 -17.91 12.26 7.82
C GLU A 576 -17.51 13.74 7.82
N THR A 577 -18.42 14.63 7.42
CA THR A 577 -18.29 16.08 7.45
C THR A 577 -19.03 16.73 8.64
N ASN A 578 -19.49 15.92 9.58
CA ASN A 578 -20.28 16.32 10.74
C ASN A 578 -21.55 17.15 10.42
N PRO A 579 -22.37 16.78 9.41
CA PRO A 579 -23.62 17.46 9.15
C PRO A 579 -24.67 17.07 10.23
N PRO A 580 -25.67 17.94 10.49
CA PRO A 580 -26.70 17.67 11.47
C PRO A 580 -27.73 16.65 10.97
N HIS A 581 -27.38 15.37 11.01
CA HIS A 581 -28.31 14.28 10.63
C HIS A 581 -29.37 14.06 11.72
N LYS A 582 -30.61 13.80 11.30
CA LYS A 582 -31.70 13.35 12.16
C LYS A 582 -32.14 11.96 11.71
N ILE A 583 -32.11 11.00 12.64
CA ILE A 583 -32.55 9.63 12.39
C ILE A 583 -33.85 9.39 13.13
N LEU A 584 -34.91 9.15 12.39
CA LEU A 584 -36.24 8.88 12.90
C LEU A 584 -36.54 7.38 12.87
N ARG A 585 -36.85 6.81 14.00
CA ARG A 585 -37.22 5.40 14.16
C ARG A 585 -38.19 5.20 15.31
N ARG A 586 -39.21 4.38 15.10
CA ARG A 586 -40.01 3.81 16.17
C ARG A 586 -39.48 2.44 16.57
N LYS A 587 -39.17 2.27 17.82
CA LYS A 587 -38.81 0.95 18.38
C LYS A 587 -40.09 0.18 18.62
N VAL A 588 -40.36 -0.83 17.79
CA VAL A 588 -41.45 -1.77 17.91
C VAL A 588 -40.88 -3.19 18.01
N GLU A 589 -41.59 -4.12 18.60
CA GLU A 589 -41.10 -5.48 18.90
C GLU A 589 -40.57 -6.21 17.66
N CYS A 590 -41.18 -5.99 16.49
CA CYS A 590 -40.77 -6.64 15.23
C CYS A 590 -39.64 -5.94 14.50
N SER A 591 -39.09 -4.79 14.97
CA SER A 591 -38.03 -4.03 14.28
C SER A 591 -36.73 -4.09 15.06
N PRO A 592 -35.59 -4.41 14.42
CA PRO A 592 -35.36 -4.58 12.94
C PRO A 592 -35.71 -6.01 12.48
N CYS A 593 -36.58 -6.12 11.46
CA CYS A 593 -36.94 -7.42 10.86
C CYS A 593 -36.18 -7.76 9.59
N TYR A 594 -35.60 -6.76 8.90
CA TYR A 594 -34.91 -6.89 7.61
C TYR A 594 -35.75 -7.51 6.50
N LEU A 595 -37.06 -7.48 6.59
CA LEU A 595 -37.97 -7.98 5.56
C LEU A 595 -38.13 -6.93 4.43
N ARG A 596 -38.40 -7.40 3.23
CA ARG A 596 -38.68 -6.53 2.07
C ARG A 596 -40.12 -6.02 2.05
N GLU A 597 -41.01 -6.83 2.56
CA GLU A 597 -42.46 -6.55 2.69
C GLU A 597 -42.87 -6.80 4.13
N CYS A 598 -43.75 -5.97 4.65
CA CYS A 598 -44.26 -6.14 6.00
C CYS A 598 -45.44 -7.14 5.96
N PRO A 599 -45.38 -8.25 6.72
CA PRO A 599 -46.45 -9.24 6.75
C PRO A 599 -47.56 -8.93 7.76
N ILE A 600 -47.44 -7.83 8.51
CA ILE A 600 -48.38 -7.43 9.54
C ILE A 600 -48.99 -6.04 9.28
N ASP A 601 -48.90 -5.10 10.17
CA ASP A 601 -49.58 -3.80 10.15
C ASP A 601 -48.70 -2.59 9.83
N PHE A 602 -47.45 -2.82 9.52
CA PHE A 602 -46.49 -1.78 9.18
C PHE A 602 -46.27 -0.71 10.26
N ARG A 603 -46.50 -1.07 11.55
CA ARG A 603 -46.47 -0.16 12.69
C ARG A 603 -45.18 0.66 12.81
N CYS A 604 -44.02 0.06 12.50
CA CYS A 604 -42.72 0.76 12.58
C CYS A 604 -42.66 2.02 11.68
N MET A 605 -43.44 2.09 10.64
CA MET A 605 -43.59 3.25 9.76
C MET A 605 -44.84 4.08 10.04
N ASN A 606 -45.96 3.43 10.35
CA ASN A 606 -47.23 4.11 10.63
C ASN A 606 -47.19 4.95 11.90
N GLU A 607 -46.43 4.54 12.92
CA GLU A 607 -46.28 5.28 14.18
C GLU A 607 -45.32 6.49 14.07
N LEU A 608 -44.62 6.66 12.95
CA LEU A 608 -43.87 7.88 12.65
C LEU A 608 -44.85 8.93 12.09
N THR A 609 -45.18 9.91 12.91
CA THR A 609 -46.19 10.91 12.53
C THR A 609 -45.61 12.01 11.67
N VAL A 610 -46.48 12.72 10.94
CA VAL A 610 -46.13 13.89 10.13
C VAL A 610 -45.47 14.99 10.97
N GLU A 611 -45.94 15.19 12.19
CA GLU A 611 -45.42 16.15 13.16
C GLU A 611 -43.97 15.88 13.51
N MET A 612 -43.63 14.60 13.79
CA MET A 612 -42.27 14.19 14.13
C MET A 612 -41.31 14.46 12.99
N VAL A 613 -41.71 14.11 11.75
CA VAL A 613 -40.88 14.30 10.56
C VAL A 613 -40.72 15.80 10.27
N ALA A 614 -41.79 16.59 10.31
CA ALA A 614 -41.74 18.03 10.10
C ALA A 614 -40.85 18.74 11.13
N ALA A 615 -40.98 18.39 12.41
CA ALA A 615 -40.15 18.94 13.48
C ALA A 615 -38.66 18.64 13.27
N ALA A 616 -38.33 17.40 12.88
CA ALA A 616 -36.95 17.00 12.62
C ALA A 616 -36.34 17.75 11.41
N VAL A 617 -37.13 17.98 10.37
CA VAL A 617 -36.69 18.80 9.19
C VAL A 617 -36.44 20.24 9.63
N GLN A 618 -37.36 20.88 10.37
CA GLN A 618 -37.22 22.25 10.85
C GLN A 618 -36.04 22.39 11.82
N GLU A 619 -35.79 21.41 12.67
CA GLU A 619 -34.64 21.37 13.57
C GLU A 619 -33.32 21.28 12.80
N ALA A 620 -33.22 20.36 11.83
CA ALA A 620 -32.04 20.22 10.99
C ALA A 620 -31.75 21.50 10.18
N LEU A 621 -32.77 22.17 9.66
CA LEU A 621 -32.61 23.45 8.96
C LEU A 621 -32.08 24.56 9.87
N ARG A 622 -32.58 24.66 11.10
CA ARG A 622 -32.06 25.63 12.10
C ARG A 622 -30.59 25.38 12.44
N GLU A 623 -30.20 24.12 12.60
CA GLU A 623 -28.79 23.75 12.84
C GLU A 623 -27.90 24.08 11.65
N VAL A 624 -28.37 23.90 10.42
CA VAL A 624 -27.65 24.31 9.20
C VAL A 624 -27.47 25.83 9.14
N ASP A 625 -28.47 26.62 9.56
CA ASP A 625 -28.38 28.08 9.57
C ASP A 625 -27.46 28.58 10.70
N ALA A 626 -27.44 27.93 11.86
CA ALA A 626 -26.51 28.25 12.94
C ALA A 626 -25.03 27.99 12.57
N LEU A 627 -24.75 27.11 11.61
CA LEU A 627 -23.40 26.87 11.08
C LEU A 627 -22.95 27.93 10.05
N LYS A 628 -23.83 28.90 9.68
CA LYS A 628 -23.49 30.01 8.78
C LYS A 628 -22.88 31.24 9.51
N GLY A 629 -22.99 31.32 10.81
CA GLY A 629 -22.42 32.37 11.66
C GLY A 629 -21.16 31.96 12.33
#